data_18708bb6d8f04a40f3631671f257065d
#
_entry.id   18708bb6d8f04a40f3631671f257065d
#
_cell.length_a   1.000
_cell.length_b   1.000
_cell.length_c   1.000
_cell.angle_alpha   90.00
_cell.angle_beta   90.00
_cell.angle_gamma   90.00
#
_symmetry.space_group_name_H-M   'P 1'
#
loop_
_entity.id
_entity.type
_entity.pdbx_description
1 polymer ?
#
loop_
_entity_poly.entity_id
_entity_poly.type
_entity_poly.pdbx_seq_one_letter_code
_entity_poly.pdbx_strand_id
1 'polypeptide(L)'
;MNELNIIKQYGGAYIDSRDVAEVIGKRHHHLLRDINGYIKIMQESTKTNFGFSEFFLESSYFDSTGRELPCYLLSKMGCEMVANKLTGAKGVLFTAAYVAKFNDME
;
A
#
# COMPACT_ATOMS: atom_id res chain seq x y z
N MET A 1 -7.75 16.34 -7.29
CA MET A 1 -7.02 15.21 -7.82
C MET A 1 -6.24 14.52 -6.73
N ASN A 2 -6.35 13.21 -6.65
CA ASN A 2 -5.72 12.47 -5.57
C ASN A 2 -4.24 12.26 -5.85
N GLU A 3 -3.44 12.46 -4.84
CA GLU A 3 -2.00 12.30 -4.95
C GLU A 3 -1.49 11.28 -3.96
N LEU A 4 -0.45 10.57 -4.38
CA LEU A 4 0.29 9.70 -3.49
C LEU A 4 1.34 10.54 -2.77
N ASN A 5 1.42 10.38 -1.46
CA ASN A 5 2.38 11.09 -0.63
C ASN A 5 3.34 10.10 0.01
N ILE A 6 4.63 10.42 -0.06
CA ILE A 6 5.65 9.58 0.57
C ILE A 6 5.73 9.89 2.06
N ILE A 7 5.71 8.83 2.86
CA ILE A 7 5.89 8.89 4.31
C ILE A 7 7.22 8.22 4.63
N LYS A 8 8.11 8.94 5.31
CA LYS A 8 9.40 8.39 5.72
C LYS A 8 9.33 8.02 7.20
N GLN A 9 9.39 6.73 7.49
CA GLN A 9 9.37 6.22 8.86
C GLN A 9 10.23 4.96 8.92
N TYR A 10 10.76 4.68 10.10
CA TYR A 10 11.48 3.43 10.38
C TYR A 10 12.61 3.15 9.38
N GLY A 11 13.25 4.20 8.87
CA GLY A 11 14.33 4.05 7.91
C GLY A 11 13.86 3.71 6.49
N GLY A 12 12.56 3.70 6.24
CA GLY A 12 12.00 3.37 4.94
C GLY A 12 11.09 4.45 4.41
N ALA A 13 10.61 4.23 3.19
CA ALA A 13 9.69 5.13 2.51
C ALA A 13 8.44 4.36 2.14
N TYR A 14 7.28 4.95 2.39
CA TYR A 14 6.00 4.27 2.28
C TYR A 14 4.94 5.20 1.72
N ILE A 15 3.85 4.60 1.23
CA ILE A 15 2.64 5.32 0.85
C ILE A 15 1.49 4.73 1.68
N ASP A 16 0.66 5.60 2.25
CA ASP A 16 -0.47 5.18 3.08
C ASP A 16 -1.54 4.50 2.21
N SER A 17 -2.10 3.41 2.73
CA SER A 17 -3.13 2.65 2.02
C SER A 17 -4.35 3.49 1.68
N ARG A 18 -4.64 4.55 2.45
CA ARG A 18 -5.75 5.46 2.14
C ARG A 18 -5.51 6.21 0.84
N ASP A 19 -4.28 6.67 0.62
CA ASP A 19 -3.92 7.35 -0.62
C ASP A 19 -3.98 6.40 -1.80
N VAL A 20 -3.47 5.17 -1.61
CA VAL A 20 -3.52 4.14 -2.65
C VAL A 20 -4.97 3.85 -3.04
N ALA A 21 -5.85 3.67 -2.05
CA ALA A 21 -7.26 3.38 -2.31
C ALA A 21 -7.91 4.48 -3.15
N GLU A 22 -7.64 5.74 -2.83
CA GLU A 22 -8.19 6.86 -3.60
C GLU A 22 -7.71 6.84 -5.05
N VAL A 23 -6.41 6.64 -5.25
CA VAL A 23 -5.84 6.68 -6.60
C VAL A 23 -6.38 5.54 -7.47
N ILE A 24 -6.56 4.34 -6.89
CA ILE A 24 -7.07 3.21 -7.68
C ILE A 24 -8.60 3.13 -7.71
N GLY A 25 -9.28 4.07 -7.01
CA GLY A 25 -10.74 4.12 -7.03
C GLY A 25 -11.40 2.97 -6.30
N LYS A 26 -10.77 2.48 -5.23
CA LYS A 26 -11.29 1.39 -4.41
C LYS A 26 -11.57 1.90 -3.00
N ARG A 27 -12.62 1.41 -2.36
CA ARG A 27 -12.88 1.76 -0.97
C ARG A 27 -11.76 1.25 -0.08
N HIS A 28 -11.36 2.05 0.90
CA HIS A 28 -10.22 1.71 1.74
C HIS A 28 -10.39 0.35 2.45
N HIS A 29 -11.57 0.07 2.98
CA HIS A 29 -11.77 -1.20 3.66
C HIS A 29 -11.68 -2.43 2.73
N HIS A 30 -12.01 -2.27 1.45
CA HIS A 30 -11.80 -3.33 0.47
C HIS A 30 -10.32 -3.54 0.20
N LEU A 31 -9.55 -2.46 0.11
CA LEU A 31 -8.11 -2.57 -0.07
C LEU A 31 -7.46 -3.23 1.14
N LEU A 32 -7.88 -2.85 2.35
CA LEU A 32 -7.36 -3.48 3.58
C LEU A 32 -7.63 -4.98 3.57
N ARG A 33 -8.83 -5.39 3.16
CA ARG A 33 -9.17 -6.80 3.07
C ARG A 33 -8.25 -7.52 2.08
N ASP A 34 -8.00 -6.89 0.93
CA ASP A 34 -7.12 -7.47 -0.08
C ASP A 34 -5.70 -7.63 0.45
N ILE A 35 -5.18 -6.59 1.10
CA ILE A 35 -3.83 -6.61 1.68
C ILE A 35 -3.74 -7.69 2.76
N ASN A 36 -4.75 -7.79 3.63
CA ASN A 36 -4.78 -8.83 4.66
C ASN A 36 -4.73 -10.23 4.03
N GLY A 37 -5.40 -10.40 2.89
CA GLY A 37 -5.34 -11.66 2.15
C GLY A 37 -3.95 -11.95 1.60
N TYR A 38 -3.27 -10.94 1.07
CA TYR A 38 -1.90 -11.11 0.57
C TYR A 38 -0.94 -11.48 1.70
N ILE A 39 -1.06 -10.79 2.84
CA ILE A 39 -0.24 -11.07 4.02
C ILE A 39 -0.44 -12.50 4.48
N LYS A 40 -1.71 -12.94 4.55
CA LYS A 40 -2.02 -14.31 4.97
C LYS A 40 -1.35 -15.34 4.06
N ILE A 41 -1.42 -15.13 2.76
CA ILE A 41 -0.78 -16.02 1.80
C ILE A 41 0.73 -16.07 2.01
N MET A 42 1.36 -14.91 2.21
CA MET A 42 2.79 -14.85 2.45
C MET A 42 3.19 -15.53 3.76
N GLN A 43 2.39 -15.35 4.81
CA GLN A 43 2.66 -15.97 6.11
C GLN A 43 2.55 -17.49 6.07
N GLU A 44 1.63 -18.01 5.27
CA GLU A 44 1.39 -19.45 5.19
C GLU A 44 2.37 -20.16 4.24
N SER A 45 3.10 -19.40 3.42
CA SER A 45 4.05 -19.99 2.49
C SER A 45 5.38 -20.27 3.18
N THR A 46 5.87 -21.49 3.02
CA THR A 46 7.19 -21.88 3.52
C THR A 46 8.29 -21.63 2.49
N LYS A 47 7.91 -21.16 1.30
CA LYS A 47 8.84 -20.97 0.19
C LYS A 47 9.36 -19.55 0.04
N THR A 48 8.71 -18.59 0.70
CA THR A 48 9.14 -17.20 0.60
C THR A 48 10.18 -16.89 1.67
N ASN A 49 11.18 -16.11 1.27
CA ASN A 49 12.20 -15.62 2.17
C ASN A 49 11.93 -14.18 2.61
N PHE A 50 10.81 -13.62 2.16
CA PHE A 50 10.47 -12.23 2.47
C PHE A 50 9.46 -12.17 3.60
N GLY A 51 9.70 -11.28 4.55
CA GLY A 51 8.70 -10.97 5.55
C GLY A 51 7.63 -10.06 4.91
N PHE A 52 6.38 -10.25 5.29
CA PHE A 52 5.31 -9.41 4.74
C PHE A 52 5.50 -7.94 5.12
N SER A 53 6.21 -7.64 6.20
CA SER A 53 6.47 -6.27 6.62
C SER A 53 7.38 -5.51 5.65
N GLU A 54 8.07 -6.20 4.76
CA GLU A 54 8.83 -5.56 3.69
C GLU A 54 7.92 -4.99 2.61
N PHE A 55 6.68 -5.47 2.55
CA PHE A 55 5.66 -5.02 1.61
C PHE A 55 4.67 -4.10 2.29
N PHE A 56 4.13 -4.53 3.44
CA PHE A 56 3.04 -3.83 4.12
C PHE A 56 3.35 -3.71 5.60
N LEU A 57 3.40 -2.48 6.09
CA LEU A 57 3.67 -2.21 7.50
C LEU A 57 2.37 -1.78 8.15
N GLU A 58 1.97 -2.46 9.23
CA GLU A 58 0.76 -2.10 9.97
C GLU A 58 0.89 -0.71 10.57
N SER A 59 -0.18 0.07 10.46
CA SER A 59 -0.24 1.40 11.04
C SER A 59 -1.68 1.73 11.41
N SER A 60 -1.91 2.93 11.85
CA SER A 60 -3.24 3.41 12.19
C SER A 60 -3.36 4.91 11.97
N TYR A 61 -4.60 5.37 11.98
CA TYR A 61 -4.89 6.80 11.86
C TYR A 61 -6.15 7.10 12.68
N PHE A 62 -6.37 8.39 12.97
CA PHE A 62 -7.56 8.82 13.68
C PHE A 62 -8.53 9.46 12.70
N ASP A 63 -9.80 9.05 12.76
CA ASP A 63 -10.83 9.65 11.91
C ASP A 63 -11.32 10.96 12.52
N SER A 64 -12.30 11.60 11.87
CA SER A 64 -12.84 12.89 12.31
C SER A 64 -13.54 12.82 13.67
N THR A 65 -13.92 11.61 14.12
CA THR A 65 -14.58 11.42 15.41
C THR A 65 -13.59 11.06 16.50
N GLY A 66 -12.30 10.96 16.19
CA GLY A 66 -11.26 10.61 17.15
C GLY A 66 -11.04 9.11 17.33
N ARG A 67 -11.69 8.26 16.52
CA ARG A 67 -11.47 6.81 16.59
C ARG A 67 -10.19 6.43 15.87
N GLU A 68 -9.45 5.53 16.47
CA GLU A 68 -8.27 4.97 15.84
C GLU A 68 -8.68 3.83 14.91
N LEU A 69 -8.29 3.91 13.67
CA LEU A 69 -8.63 2.94 12.64
C LEU A 69 -7.37 2.40 11.98
N PRO A 70 -7.42 1.14 11.49
CA PRO A 70 -6.22 0.55 10.88
C PRO A 70 -5.94 1.08 9.49
N CYS A 71 -4.66 1.09 9.14
CA CYS A 71 -4.21 1.29 7.77
C CYS A 71 -2.91 0.52 7.59
N TYR A 72 -2.41 0.50 6.36
CA TYR A 72 -1.10 -0.04 6.06
C TYR A 72 -0.25 1.04 5.42
N LEU A 73 1.04 0.95 5.66
CA LEU A 73 2.02 1.72 4.91
C LEU A 73 2.63 0.76 3.90
N LEU A 74 2.53 1.11 2.62
CA LEU A 74 3.01 0.28 1.53
C LEU A 74 4.39 0.76 1.11
N SER A 75 5.37 -0.16 1.14
CA SER A 75 6.67 0.10 0.54
C SER A 75 6.50 0.09 -0.98
N LYS A 76 7.57 0.39 -1.72
CA LYS A 76 7.53 0.27 -3.18
C LYS A 76 7.14 -1.15 -3.59
N MET A 77 7.67 -2.17 -2.89
CA MET A 77 7.31 -3.57 -3.15
C MET A 77 5.84 -3.84 -2.88
N GLY A 78 5.28 -3.24 -1.83
CA GLY A 78 3.86 -3.35 -1.53
C GLY A 78 2.99 -2.72 -2.61
N CYS A 79 3.38 -1.56 -3.10
CA CYS A 79 2.70 -0.90 -4.20
C CYS A 79 2.75 -1.75 -5.47
N GLU A 80 3.90 -2.38 -5.73
CA GLU A 80 4.07 -3.27 -6.87
C GLU A 80 3.13 -4.46 -6.78
N MET A 81 3.00 -5.05 -5.60
CA MET A 81 2.08 -6.19 -5.42
C MET A 81 0.63 -5.77 -5.69
N VAL A 82 0.20 -4.63 -5.16
CA VAL A 82 -1.15 -4.13 -5.41
C VAL A 82 -1.35 -3.87 -6.91
N ALA A 83 -0.37 -3.24 -7.55
CA ALA A 83 -0.44 -2.95 -8.98
C ALA A 83 -0.62 -4.21 -9.82
N ASN A 84 0.06 -5.29 -9.44
CA ASN A 84 -0.03 -6.57 -10.16
C ASN A 84 -1.42 -7.18 -10.10
N LYS A 85 -2.25 -6.79 -9.13
CA LYS A 85 -3.62 -7.30 -9.00
C LYS A 85 -4.65 -6.45 -9.73
N LEU A 86 -4.22 -5.31 -10.24
CA LEU A 86 -5.10 -4.42 -11.02
C LEU A 86 -4.98 -4.77 -12.51
N THR A 87 -6.06 -4.52 -13.25
CA THR A 87 -6.06 -4.78 -14.68
C THR A 87 -6.29 -3.49 -15.44
N GLY A 88 -5.80 -3.44 -16.69
CA GLY A 88 -6.04 -2.35 -17.60
C GLY A 88 -5.47 -1.03 -17.14
N ALA A 89 -6.19 0.05 -17.41
CA ALA A 89 -5.72 1.41 -17.18
C ALA A 89 -5.40 1.69 -15.71
N LYS A 90 -6.16 1.12 -14.78
CA LYS A 90 -5.90 1.34 -13.35
C LYS A 90 -4.51 0.87 -12.94
N GLY A 91 -4.10 -0.29 -13.43
CA GLY A 91 -2.77 -0.82 -13.13
C GLY A 91 -1.67 0.04 -13.71
N VAL A 92 -1.83 0.48 -14.94
CA VAL A 92 -0.86 1.35 -15.61
C VAL A 92 -0.73 2.68 -14.89
N LEU A 93 -1.85 3.32 -14.58
CA LEU A 93 -1.85 4.65 -13.98
C LEU A 93 -1.30 4.61 -12.54
N PHE A 94 -1.69 3.60 -11.77
CA PHE A 94 -1.16 3.47 -10.43
C PHE A 94 0.35 3.21 -10.45
N THR A 95 0.81 2.32 -11.34
CA THR A 95 2.24 2.02 -11.46
C THR A 95 3.02 3.29 -11.78
N ALA A 96 2.56 4.07 -12.77
CA ALA A 96 3.22 5.32 -13.12
C ALA A 96 3.28 6.28 -11.92
N ALA A 97 2.19 6.36 -11.17
CA ALA A 97 2.10 7.28 -10.03
C ALA A 97 3.08 6.90 -8.92
N TYR A 98 3.11 5.62 -8.49
CA TYR A 98 3.97 5.27 -7.37
C TYR A 98 5.44 5.23 -7.77
N VAL A 99 5.74 4.79 -8.99
CA VAL A 99 7.13 4.76 -9.46
C VAL A 99 7.69 6.19 -9.49
N ALA A 100 6.93 7.15 -10.01
CA ALA A 100 7.35 8.54 -10.06
C ALA A 100 7.62 9.08 -8.64
N LYS A 101 6.73 8.79 -7.69
CA LYS A 101 6.89 9.29 -6.32
C LYS A 101 8.12 8.70 -5.63
N PHE A 102 8.34 7.41 -5.74
CA PHE A 102 9.50 6.79 -5.12
C PHE A 102 10.81 7.25 -5.78
N ASN A 103 10.80 7.45 -7.09
CA ASN A 103 12.01 7.90 -7.79
C ASN A 103 12.36 9.36 -7.46
N ASP A 104 11.38 10.19 -7.18
CA ASP A 104 11.63 11.59 -6.81
C ASP A 104 12.37 11.74 -5.48
N MET A 105 12.44 10.69 -4.70
CA MET A 105 13.16 10.70 -3.42
C MET A 105 14.67 10.54 -3.58
N GLU A 106 15.11 10.04 -4.70
CA GLU A 106 16.52 9.70 -4.93
C GLU A 106 17.37 10.87 -5.34
#